data_43fd30688657f1ae20e9beed3b78eb12
#
_entry.id   43fd30688657f1ae20e9beed3b78eb12
#
_cell.length_a   1.000
_cell.length_b   1.000
_cell.length_c   1.000
_cell.angle_alpha   90.00
_cell.angle_beta   90.00
_cell.angle_gamma   90.00
#
_symmetry.space_group_name_H-M   'P 1'
#
loop_
_entity.id
_entity.type
_entity.pdbx_description
1 polymer ?
#
loop_
_entity_poly.entity_id
_entity_poly.type
_entity_poly.pdbx_seq_one_letter_code
_entity_poly.pdbx_strand_id
1 'polypeptide(L)'
;PADDDGDYYQIAMLIEHLKAEDINLRVTATRSLPAIADALGPDRVRAELVPFVNDSTDDEDEVLLCMAEQVGKLTAHIGGKQHAHELLVPLEQLASVEESTVREKALDSIQTVARCLSPEQLTDHMVPLLSRLTLKEWFTARMSACCLAPPTYALLLQLLPPTAPAAAAPPEKDAAAGGGVGAAARAEVREMFKKLCTDDTPMVRRCGYGD
;
A
#
# COMPACT_ATOMS: atom_id res chain seq x y z
N PRO A 1 -8.25 -3.36 38.78
CA PRO A 1 -9.43 -3.54 37.92
C PRO A 1 -10.24 -2.25 37.71
N ALA A 2 -9.64 -1.07 37.86
CA ALA A 2 -10.32 0.23 37.74
C ALA A 2 -9.77 1.05 36.55
N ASP A 3 -8.69 0.63 35.90
CA ASP A 3 -8.06 1.36 34.80
C ASP A 3 -8.62 0.96 33.41
N ASP A 4 -9.28 -0.20 33.32
CA ASP A 4 -9.77 -0.77 32.07
C ASP A 4 -10.99 0.02 31.50
N ASP A 5 -11.90 0.47 32.36
CA ASP A 5 -13.08 1.25 31.96
C ASP A 5 -12.71 2.64 31.38
N GLY A 6 -11.62 3.24 31.85
CA GLY A 6 -11.11 4.53 31.38
C GLY A 6 -10.54 4.44 29.97
N ASP A 7 -9.82 3.38 29.65
CA ASP A 7 -9.21 3.16 28.35
C ASP A 7 -10.27 2.86 27.29
N TYR A 8 -11.28 2.06 27.60
CA TYR A 8 -12.41 1.80 26.68
C TYR A 8 -13.18 3.07 26.32
N TYR A 9 -13.40 3.96 27.31
CA TYR A 9 -14.08 5.23 27.06
C TYR A 9 -13.24 6.14 26.15
N GLN A 10 -11.94 6.20 26.35
CA GLN A 10 -11.04 7.00 25.50
C GLN A 10 -11.02 6.48 24.06
N ILE A 11 -10.96 5.17 23.86
CA ILE A 11 -11.00 4.57 22.52
C ILE A 11 -12.34 4.82 21.83
N ALA A 12 -13.45 4.70 22.55
CA ALA A 12 -14.77 5.01 22.00
C ALA A 12 -14.87 6.47 21.55
N MET A 13 -14.36 7.42 22.32
CA MET A 13 -14.29 8.82 21.93
C MET A 13 -13.41 9.06 20.69
N LEU A 14 -12.26 8.39 20.58
CA LEU A 14 -11.39 8.49 19.42
C LEU A 14 -12.10 7.98 18.15
N ILE A 15 -12.87 6.90 18.25
CA ILE A 15 -13.66 6.37 17.12
C ILE A 15 -14.74 7.37 16.70
N GLU A 16 -15.39 8.05 17.63
CA GLU A 16 -16.35 9.12 17.32
C GLU A 16 -15.65 10.34 16.70
N HIS A 17 -14.47 10.70 17.20
CA HIS A 17 -13.68 11.81 16.67
C HIS A 17 -13.20 11.59 15.23
N LEU A 18 -13.05 10.35 14.77
CA LEU A 18 -12.75 10.06 13.35
C LEU A 18 -13.83 10.58 12.39
N LYS A 19 -15.07 10.80 12.89
CA LYS A 19 -16.22 11.30 12.12
C LYS A 19 -16.64 12.72 12.52
N ALA A 20 -15.86 13.40 13.37
CA ALA A 20 -16.20 14.72 13.85
C ALA A 20 -16.14 15.77 12.72
N GLU A 21 -16.96 16.82 12.81
CA GLU A 21 -16.90 17.96 11.90
C GLU A 21 -15.59 18.75 12.04
N ASP A 22 -15.01 18.81 13.24
CA ASP A 22 -13.76 19.51 13.53
C ASP A 22 -12.56 18.71 13.00
N ILE A 23 -11.80 19.33 12.08
CA ILE A 23 -10.59 18.78 11.48
C ILE A 23 -9.56 18.37 12.53
N ASN A 24 -9.35 19.18 13.59
CA ASN A 24 -8.36 18.88 14.61
C ASN A 24 -8.70 17.60 15.39
N LEU A 25 -9.99 17.36 15.61
CA LEU A 25 -10.45 16.11 16.24
C LEU A 25 -10.19 14.93 15.30
N ARG A 26 -10.51 15.05 14.00
CA ARG A 26 -10.22 14.00 13.02
C ARG A 26 -8.73 13.70 12.90
N VAL A 27 -7.88 14.74 12.81
CA VAL A 27 -6.41 14.57 12.79
C VAL A 27 -5.90 13.86 14.03
N THR A 28 -6.39 14.27 15.22
CA THR A 28 -5.97 13.66 16.50
C THR A 28 -6.39 12.20 16.57
N ALA A 29 -7.62 11.89 16.19
CA ALA A 29 -8.13 10.52 16.14
C ALA A 29 -7.39 9.67 15.10
N THR A 30 -7.13 10.22 13.93
CA THR A 30 -6.36 9.54 12.87
C THR A 30 -4.94 9.21 13.32
N ARG A 31 -4.27 10.11 14.05
CA ARG A 31 -2.95 9.82 14.66
C ARG A 31 -3.01 8.66 15.66
N SER A 32 -4.17 8.43 16.25
CA SER A 32 -4.39 7.37 17.24
C SER A 32 -4.88 6.05 16.61
N LEU A 33 -4.91 5.92 15.27
CA LEU A 33 -5.33 4.69 14.59
C LEU A 33 -4.62 3.43 15.09
N PRO A 34 -3.31 3.42 15.40
CA PRO A 34 -2.68 2.24 16.00
C PRO A 34 -3.26 1.85 17.35
N ALA A 35 -3.56 2.82 18.23
CA ALA A 35 -4.16 2.55 19.54
C ALA A 35 -5.61 2.07 19.40
N ILE A 36 -6.37 2.63 18.46
CA ILE A 36 -7.71 2.15 18.12
C ILE A 36 -7.63 0.70 17.60
N ALA A 37 -6.67 0.41 16.73
CA ALA A 37 -6.46 -0.93 16.17
C ALA A 37 -6.07 -1.96 17.23
N ASP A 38 -5.23 -1.60 18.20
CA ASP A 38 -4.89 -2.46 19.33
C ASP A 38 -6.14 -2.82 20.17
N ALA A 39 -6.99 -1.84 20.43
CA ALA A 39 -8.21 -2.06 21.21
C ALA A 39 -9.27 -2.88 20.44
N LEU A 40 -9.37 -2.71 19.14
CA LEU A 40 -10.32 -3.46 18.29
C LEU A 40 -9.90 -4.91 18.08
N GLY A 41 -8.60 -5.16 18.03
CA GLY A 41 -8.04 -6.45 17.64
C GLY A 41 -8.12 -6.73 16.13
N PRO A 42 -7.33 -7.69 15.64
CA PRO A 42 -7.06 -7.85 14.20
C PRO A 42 -8.30 -8.15 13.35
N ASP A 43 -9.28 -8.88 13.87
CA ASP A 43 -10.48 -9.23 13.12
C ASP A 43 -11.35 -8.01 12.84
N ARG A 44 -11.56 -7.16 13.85
CA ARG A 44 -12.33 -5.92 13.70
C ARG A 44 -11.55 -4.86 12.93
N VAL A 45 -10.22 -4.83 13.05
CA VAL A 45 -9.39 -3.96 12.22
C VAL A 45 -9.66 -4.24 10.74
N ARG A 46 -9.67 -5.51 10.32
CA ARG A 46 -9.98 -5.89 8.93
C ARG A 46 -11.44 -5.63 8.54
N ALA A 47 -12.37 -5.99 9.43
CA ALA A 47 -13.81 -5.93 9.13
C ALA A 47 -14.39 -4.52 9.21
N GLU A 48 -13.84 -3.63 10.04
CA GLU A 48 -14.42 -2.33 10.35
C GLU A 48 -13.48 -1.17 10.07
N LEU A 49 -12.24 -1.20 10.60
CA LEU A 49 -11.32 -0.06 10.54
C LEU A 49 -10.76 0.16 9.12
N VAL A 50 -10.29 -0.90 8.45
CA VAL A 50 -9.74 -0.78 7.09
C VAL A 50 -10.81 -0.33 6.09
N PRO A 51 -12.04 -0.87 6.07
CA PRO A 51 -13.11 -0.34 5.24
C PRO A 51 -13.45 1.13 5.57
N PHE A 52 -13.52 1.50 6.85
CA PHE A 52 -13.76 2.88 7.26
C PHE A 52 -12.70 3.83 6.70
N VAL A 53 -11.42 3.48 6.85
CA VAL A 53 -10.30 4.27 6.30
C VAL A 53 -10.39 4.39 4.78
N ASN A 54 -10.74 3.30 4.09
CA ASN A 54 -10.92 3.30 2.65
C ASN A 54 -12.04 4.25 2.19
N ASP A 55 -13.13 4.31 2.94
CA ASP A 55 -14.28 5.16 2.63
C ASP A 55 -14.06 6.63 3.04
N SER A 56 -13.01 6.91 3.83
CA SER A 56 -12.67 8.25 4.36
C SER A 56 -11.56 8.94 3.56
N THR A 57 -11.33 8.55 2.31
CA THR A 57 -10.28 9.14 1.45
C THR A 57 -10.70 10.44 0.75
N ASP A 58 -11.88 10.97 1.06
CA ASP A 58 -12.39 12.29 0.65
C ASP A 58 -12.48 13.18 1.89
N ASP A 59 -11.34 13.65 2.38
CA ASP A 59 -11.20 14.48 3.58
C ASP A 59 -10.15 15.58 3.31
N GLU A 60 -9.92 16.48 4.27
CA GLU A 60 -8.91 17.52 4.17
C GLU A 60 -7.48 16.94 4.14
N ASP A 61 -6.59 17.59 3.42
CA ASP A 61 -5.21 17.13 3.17
C ASP A 61 -4.44 16.80 4.45
N GLU A 62 -4.70 17.52 5.55
CA GLU A 62 -4.07 17.27 6.85
C GLU A 62 -4.50 15.93 7.46
N VAL A 63 -5.78 15.56 7.29
CA VAL A 63 -6.32 14.27 7.73
C VAL A 63 -5.79 13.16 6.84
N LEU A 64 -5.81 13.36 5.52
CA LEU A 64 -5.32 12.39 4.54
C LEU A 64 -3.82 12.12 4.70
N LEU A 65 -3.01 13.16 4.96
CA LEU A 65 -1.58 13.02 5.24
C LEU A 65 -1.33 12.15 6.47
N CYS A 66 -2.08 12.43 7.56
CA CYS A 66 -2.00 11.66 8.77
C CYS A 66 -2.46 10.21 8.54
N MET A 67 -3.54 10.02 7.80
CA MET A 67 -4.08 8.71 7.44
C MET A 67 -3.05 7.89 6.65
N ALA A 68 -2.44 8.48 5.62
CA ALA A 68 -1.40 7.83 4.82
C ALA A 68 -0.23 7.33 5.69
N GLU A 69 0.18 8.13 6.68
CA GLU A 69 1.23 7.73 7.61
C GLU A 69 0.81 6.59 8.54
N GLN A 70 -0.38 6.69 9.14
CA GLN A 70 -0.80 5.72 10.16
C GLN A 70 -1.19 4.37 9.56
N VAL A 71 -1.81 4.33 8.38
CA VAL A 71 -2.16 3.07 7.70
C VAL A 71 -0.93 2.21 7.44
N GLY A 72 0.20 2.81 7.07
CA GLY A 72 1.47 2.09 6.90
C GLY A 72 1.97 1.38 8.17
N LYS A 73 1.54 1.85 9.35
CA LYS A 73 1.91 1.27 10.67
C LYS A 73 1.00 0.12 11.10
N LEU A 74 -0.15 -0.07 10.46
CA LEU A 74 -1.16 -1.05 10.87
C LEU A 74 -0.80 -2.51 10.53
N THR A 75 0.34 -2.78 9.91
CA THR A 75 0.75 -4.13 9.50
C THR A 75 0.79 -5.14 10.66
N ALA A 76 1.16 -4.70 11.85
CA ALA A 76 1.16 -5.55 13.05
C ALA A 76 -0.25 -5.76 13.62
N HIS A 77 -1.13 -4.78 13.45
CA HIS A 77 -2.47 -4.73 14.05
C HIS A 77 -3.52 -5.45 13.20
N ILE A 78 -3.25 -5.65 11.88
CA ILE A 78 -4.18 -6.30 10.94
C ILE A 78 -4.16 -7.83 11.01
N GLY A 79 -3.39 -8.41 11.92
CA GLY A 79 -3.21 -9.87 12.01
C GLY A 79 -1.92 -10.35 11.30
N GLY A 80 -0.98 -9.44 11.10
CA GLY A 80 0.35 -9.75 10.58
C GLY A 80 0.46 -9.82 9.07
N LYS A 81 1.58 -10.37 8.59
CA LYS A 81 1.98 -10.36 7.18
C LYS A 81 0.96 -10.97 6.23
N GLN A 82 0.22 -11.99 6.68
CA GLN A 82 -0.79 -12.67 5.85
C GLN A 82 -1.93 -11.75 5.39
N HIS A 83 -2.21 -10.69 6.15
CA HIS A 83 -3.25 -9.71 5.86
C HIS A 83 -2.72 -8.34 5.44
N ALA A 84 -1.40 -8.16 5.40
CA ALA A 84 -0.77 -6.87 5.10
C ALA A 84 -1.23 -6.27 3.75
N HIS A 85 -1.54 -7.11 2.77
CA HIS A 85 -2.03 -6.69 1.46
C HIS A 85 -3.35 -5.90 1.51
N GLU A 86 -4.18 -6.11 2.53
CA GLU A 86 -5.45 -5.40 2.70
C GLU A 86 -5.25 -3.88 2.92
N LEU A 87 -4.10 -3.48 3.50
CA LEU A 87 -3.73 -2.08 3.69
C LEU A 87 -3.38 -1.36 2.38
N LEU A 88 -3.11 -2.10 1.31
CA LEU A 88 -2.82 -1.50 0.01
C LEU A 88 -4.03 -0.81 -0.61
N VAL A 89 -5.26 -1.22 -0.26
CA VAL A 89 -6.50 -0.68 -0.84
C VAL A 89 -6.67 0.80 -0.51
N PRO A 90 -6.73 1.24 0.77
CA PRO A 90 -6.82 2.65 1.11
C PRO A 90 -5.56 3.44 0.70
N LEU A 91 -4.37 2.85 0.75
CA LEU A 91 -3.14 3.51 0.34
C LEU A 91 -3.09 3.79 -1.17
N GLU A 92 -3.68 2.94 -2.01
CA GLU A 92 -3.81 3.18 -3.46
C GLU A 92 -4.66 4.42 -3.74
N GLN A 93 -5.73 4.63 -2.99
CA GLN A 93 -6.56 5.83 -3.09
C GLN A 93 -5.75 7.08 -2.73
N LEU A 94 -5.08 7.05 -1.58
CA LEU A 94 -4.23 8.15 -1.10
C LEU A 94 -3.04 8.43 -2.03
N ALA A 95 -2.51 7.43 -2.72
CA ALA A 95 -1.47 7.58 -3.73
C ALA A 95 -1.98 8.22 -5.04
N SER A 96 -3.27 8.51 -5.15
CA SER A 96 -3.88 9.11 -6.35
C SER A 96 -4.36 10.55 -6.14
N VAL A 97 -4.36 11.07 -4.90
CA VAL A 97 -4.85 12.43 -4.59
C VAL A 97 -3.98 13.53 -5.22
N GLU A 98 -4.51 14.75 -5.30
CA GLU A 98 -3.81 15.87 -5.93
C GLU A 98 -2.67 16.43 -5.06
N GLU A 99 -2.82 16.38 -3.72
CA GLU A 99 -1.81 16.91 -2.80
C GLU A 99 -0.55 16.03 -2.79
N SER A 100 0.60 16.61 -3.12
CA SER A 100 1.87 15.90 -3.28
C SER A 100 2.37 15.28 -1.98
N THR A 101 2.23 15.98 -0.86
CA THR A 101 2.71 15.52 0.46
C THR A 101 1.93 14.28 0.93
N VAL A 102 0.63 14.21 0.64
CA VAL A 102 -0.20 13.04 0.92
C VAL A 102 0.25 11.86 0.06
N ARG A 103 0.42 12.08 -1.26
CA ARG A 103 0.91 11.02 -2.16
C ARG A 103 2.26 10.46 -1.74
N GLU A 104 3.23 11.34 -1.46
CA GLU A 104 4.57 10.91 -1.02
C GLU A 104 4.50 10.05 0.23
N LYS A 105 3.69 10.44 1.21
CA LYS A 105 3.49 9.67 2.43
C LYS A 105 2.78 8.33 2.16
N ALA A 106 1.80 8.32 1.27
CA ALA A 106 1.14 7.07 0.85
C ALA A 106 2.12 6.13 0.14
N LEU A 107 3.01 6.65 -0.72
CA LEU A 107 4.06 5.85 -1.37
C LEU A 107 5.05 5.24 -0.38
N ASP A 108 5.49 6.00 0.63
CA ASP A 108 6.34 5.48 1.70
C ASP A 108 5.66 4.32 2.45
N SER A 109 4.37 4.49 2.75
CA SER A 109 3.56 3.49 3.44
C SER A 109 3.31 2.26 2.58
N ILE A 110 3.01 2.42 1.28
CA ILE A 110 2.91 1.30 0.32
C ILE A 110 4.22 0.50 0.28
N GLN A 111 5.37 1.18 0.20
CA GLN A 111 6.66 0.50 0.19
C GLN A 111 6.93 -0.24 1.52
N THR A 112 6.49 0.32 2.65
CA THR A 112 6.61 -0.32 3.96
C THR A 112 5.76 -1.58 4.04
N VAL A 113 4.51 -1.51 3.59
CA VAL A 113 3.61 -2.68 3.48
C VAL A 113 4.18 -3.71 2.51
N ALA A 114 4.64 -3.29 1.34
CA ALA A 114 5.17 -4.18 0.30
C ALA A 114 6.35 -5.03 0.78
N ARG A 115 7.21 -4.49 1.67
CA ARG A 115 8.31 -5.26 2.29
C ARG A 115 7.83 -6.37 3.23
N CYS A 116 6.58 -6.32 3.67
CA CYS A 116 5.97 -7.35 4.51
C CYS A 116 5.24 -8.44 3.73
N LEU A 117 4.99 -8.22 2.42
CA LEU A 117 4.26 -9.15 1.58
C LEU A 117 5.04 -10.42 1.28
N SER A 118 4.32 -11.55 1.15
CA SER A 118 4.87 -12.76 0.58
C SER A 118 5.10 -12.62 -0.93
N PRO A 119 5.89 -13.52 -1.56
CA PRO A 119 6.05 -13.53 -3.01
C PRO A 119 4.71 -13.58 -3.77
N GLU A 120 3.77 -14.39 -3.31
CA GLU A 120 2.44 -14.54 -3.87
C GLU A 120 1.64 -13.24 -3.72
N GLN A 121 1.63 -12.65 -2.52
CA GLN A 121 0.94 -11.39 -2.26
C GLN A 121 1.53 -10.23 -3.08
N LEU A 122 2.83 -10.24 -3.31
CA LEU A 122 3.49 -9.23 -4.14
C LEU A 122 2.99 -9.31 -5.59
N THR A 123 2.86 -10.53 -6.14
CA THR A 123 2.33 -10.74 -7.50
C THR A 123 0.82 -10.49 -7.60
N ASP A 124 0.06 -10.89 -6.58
CA ASP A 124 -1.40 -10.88 -6.63
C ASP A 124 -2.02 -9.54 -6.22
N HIS A 125 -1.29 -8.71 -5.47
CA HIS A 125 -1.82 -7.44 -4.95
C HIS A 125 -0.97 -6.22 -5.34
N MET A 126 0.37 -6.26 -5.21
CA MET A 126 1.21 -5.11 -5.49
C MET A 126 1.38 -4.84 -7.00
N VAL A 127 1.59 -5.88 -7.80
CA VAL A 127 1.69 -5.72 -9.27
C VAL A 127 0.37 -5.24 -9.88
N PRO A 128 -0.80 -5.78 -9.53
CA PRO A 128 -2.09 -5.23 -9.97
C PRO A 128 -2.37 -3.80 -9.48
N LEU A 129 -1.96 -3.43 -8.26
CA LEU A 129 -2.05 -2.04 -7.78
C LEU A 129 -1.26 -1.11 -8.71
N LEU A 130 -0.03 -1.47 -9.01
CA LEU A 130 0.82 -0.69 -9.92
C LEU A 130 0.18 -0.56 -11.31
N SER A 131 -0.42 -1.65 -11.82
CA SER A 131 -1.15 -1.66 -13.10
C SER A 131 -2.32 -0.67 -13.07
N ARG A 132 -3.14 -0.71 -12.02
CA ARG A 132 -4.28 0.23 -11.87
C ARG A 132 -3.83 1.68 -11.82
N LEU A 133 -2.79 2.01 -11.04
CA LEU A 133 -2.24 3.38 -11.00
C LEU A 133 -1.71 3.84 -12.38
N THR A 134 -1.07 2.94 -13.13
CA THR A 134 -0.54 3.22 -14.48
C THR A 134 -1.65 3.54 -15.49
N LEU A 135 -2.86 3.00 -15.28
CA LEU A 135 -3.99 3.14 -16.18
C LEU A 135 -4.96 4.28 -15.80
N LYS A 136 -4.77 4.92 -14.63
CA LYS A 136 -5.65 6.03 -14.23
C LYS A 136 -5.51 7.23 -15.16
N GLU A 137 -6.62 7.93 -15.40
CA GLU A 137 -6.67 9.14 -16.23
C GLU A 137 -5.85 10.28 -15.62
N TRP A 138 -5.90 10.45 -14.29
CA TRP A 138 -5.18 11.49 -13.58
C TRP A 138 -3.67 11.20 -13.55
N PHE A 139 -2.90 12.19 -13.99
CA PHE A 139 -1.44 12.07 -14.07
C PHE A 139 -0.77 11.88 -12.72
N THR A 140 -1.36 12.36 -11.61
CA THR A 140 -0.85 12.18 -10.25
C THR A 140 -0.73 10.71 -9.87
N ALA A 141 -1.74 9.90 -10.18
CA ALA A 141 -1.69 8.46 -9.97
C ALA A 141 -0.61 7.77 -10.83
N ARG A 142 -0.43 8.22 -12.09
CA ARG A 142 0.62 7.70 -12.97
C ARG A 142 2.03 8.11 -12.51
N MET A 143 2.18 9.31 -11.90
CA MET A 143 3.42 9.70 -11.21
C MET A 143 3.74 8.76 -10.04
N SER A 144 2.73 8.44 -9.22
CA SER A 144 2.87 7.48 -8.13
C SER A 144 3.28 6.10 -8.64
N ALA A 145 2.72 5.64 -9.76
CA ALA A 145 3.15 4.41 -10.42
C ALA A 145 4.63 4.45 -10.83
N CYS A 146 5.12 5.57 -11.37
CA CYS A 146 6.54 5.74 -11.69
C CYS A 146 7.43 5.56 -10.45
N CYS A 147 7.05 6.15 -9.33
CA CYS A 147 7.82 6.04 -8.08
C CYS A 147 7.80 4.62 -7.49
N LEU A 148 6.70 3.89 -7.65
CA LEU A 148 6.54 2.54 -7.10
C LEU A 148 7.13 1.43 -7.98
N ALA A 149 7.26 1.63 -9.29
CA ALA A 149 7.73 0.59 -10.20
C ALA A 149 9.16 0.11 -9.89
N PRO A 150 10.18 0.98 -9.68
CA PRO A 150 11.52 0.53 -9.35
C PRO A 150 11.62 -0.27 -8.05
N PRO A 151 11.08 0.19 -6.89
CA PRO A 151 11.14 -0.60 -5.66
C PRO A 151 10.34 -1.90 -5.73
N THR A 152 9.21 -1.93 -6.44
CA THR A 152 8.45 -3.16 -6.68
C THR A 152 9.27 -4.16 -7.49
N TYR A 153 9.92 -3.69 -8.56
CA TYR A 153 10.80 -4.54 -9.35
C TYR A 153 11.98 -5.11 -8.54
N ALA A 154 12.58 -4.29 -7.67
CA ALA A 154 13.65 -4.73 -6.78
C ALA A 154 13.17 -5.82 -5.80
N LEU A 155 11.98 -5.67 -5.21
CA LEU A 155 11.37 -6.70 -4.35
C LEU A 155 11.08 -7.99 -5.11
N LEU A 156 10.59 -7.91 -6.35
CA LEU A 156 10.38 -9.08 -7.21
C LEU A 156 11.68 -9.80 -7.55
N LEU A 157 12.79 -9.08 -7.73
CA LEU A 157 14.10 -9.69 -7.93
C LEU A 157 14.61 -10.38 -6.67
N GLN A 158 14.35 -9.80 -5.51
CA GLN A 158 14.81 -10.33 -4.22
C GLN A 158 14.01 -11.58 -3.80
N LEU A 159 12.69 -11.54 -3.91
CA LEU A 159 11.79 -12.58 -3.41
C LEU A 159 11.53 -13.70 -4.43
N LEU A 160 11.60 -13.38 -5.72
CA LEU A 160 11.37 -14.27 -6.84
C LEU A 160 12.57 -14.15 -7.82
N PRO A 161 13.78 -14.55 -7.43
CA PRO A 161 14.96 -14.40 -8.27
C PRO A 161 14.80 -15.16 -9.59
N PRO A 162 15.50 -14.72 -10.67
CA PRO A 162 15.58 -15.51 -11.90
C PRO A 162 16.16 -16.88 -11.57
N THR A 163 15.49 -17.96 -11.96
CA THR A 163 16.08 -19.29 -11.91
C THR A 163 17.28 -19.29 -12.86
N ALA A 164 18.46 -19.61 -12.33
CA ALA A 164 19.63 -19.83 -13.19
C ALA A 164 19.26 -20.87 -14.25
N PRO A 165 19.70 -20.72 -15.53
CA PRO A 165 19.50 -21.78 -16.50
C PRO A 165 20.13 -23.05 -15.93
N ALA A 166 19.30 -24.06 -15.69
CA ALA A 166 19.74 -25.33 -15.15
C ALA A 166 20.77 -25.93 -16.12
N ALA A 167 22.07 -25.86 -15.75
CA ALA A 167 23.08 -26.65 -16.38
C ALA A 167 22.74 -28.11 -16.07
N ALA A 168 22.15 -28.80 -17.07
CA ALA A 168 22.00 -30.24 -17.18
C ALA A 168 21.40 -30.97 -15.96
N ALA A 169 20.07 -30.79 -15.75
CA ALA A 169 19.27 -31.77 -15.00
C ALA A 169 18.05 -32.17 -15.85
N PRO A 170 17.61 -33.45 -15.81
CA PRO A 170 16.45 -33.90 -16.60
C PRO A 170 15.15 -33.18 -16.12
N PRO A 171 14.14 -33.01 -16.99
CA PRO A 171 12.94 -32.26 -16.68
C PRO A 171 12.07 -33.02 -15.67
N GLU A 172 12.17 -32.67 -14.41
CA GLU A 172 11.14 -33.04 -13.45
C GLU A 172 9.91 -32.12 -13.68
N LYS A 173 8.76 -32.73 -13.88
CA LYS A 173 7.51 -32.08 -14.32
C LYS A 173 6.91 -31.03 -13.36
N ASP A 174 7.42 -30.90 -12.14
CA ASP A 174 6.83 -30.08 -11.08
C ASP A 174 7.65 -28.82 -10.70
N ALA A 175 8.83 -28.58 -11.33
CA ALA A 175 9.69 -27.44 -11.01
C ALA A 175 9.34 -26.13 -11.79
N ALA A 176 8.32 -26.15 -12.66
CA ALA A 176 8.02 -25.07 -13.59
C ALA A 176 7.22 -23.89 -13.00
N ALA A 177 6.65 -24.02 -11.78
CA ALA A 177 5.70 -23.04 -11.27
C ALA A 177 6.35 -21.75 -10.70
N GLY A 178 7.48 -21.83 -10.01
CA GLY A 178 8.06 -20.67 -9.30
C GLY A 178 8.84 -19.69 -10.18
N GLY A 179 9.56 -20.18 -11.21
CA GLY A 179 10.36 -19.34 -12.11
C GLY A 179 9.51 -18.55 -13.12
N GLY A 180 8.40 -19.12 -13.56
CA GLY A 180 7.52 -18.53 -14.55
C GLY A 180 6.76 -17.30 -14.03
N VAL A 181 6.17 -17.39 -12.84
CA VAL A 181 5.35 -16.31 -12.23
C VAL A 181 6.22 -15.08 -11.94
N GLY A 182 7.36 -15.23 -11.31
CA GLY A 182 8.25 -14.11 -11.01
C GLY A 182 8.83 -13.45 -12.27
N ALA A 183 9.11 -14.23 -13.34
CA ALA A 183 9.56 -13.68 -14.61
C ALA A 183 8.45 -12.88 -15.31
N ALA A 184 7.22 -13.39 -15.29
CA ALA A 184 6.05 -12.69 -15.83
C ALA A 184 5.79 -11.38 -15.09
N ALA A 185 5.74 -11.39 -13.76
CA ALA A 185 5.54 -10.21 -12.94
C ALA A 185 6.62 -9.14 -13.18
N ARG A 186 7.90 -9.54 -13.26
CA ARG A 186 8.98 -8.60 -13.59
C ARG A 186 8.86 -8.04 -15.00
N ALA A 187 8.45 -8.83 -15.97
CA ALA A 187 8.21 -8.37 -17.34
C ALA A 187 7.08 -7.34 -17.37
N GLU A 188 5.98 -7.62 -16.67
CA GLU A 188 4.82 -6.72 -16.55
C GLU A 188 5.21 -5.38 -15.94
N VAL A 189 5.92 -5.36 -14.80
CA VAL A 189 6.39 -4.13 -14.16
C VAL A 189 7.30 -3.33 -15.09
N ARG A 190 8.18 -3.97 -15.85
CA ARG A 190 9.04 -3.30 -16.83
C ARG A 190 8.24 -2.66 -17.97
N GLU A 191 7.23 -3.34 -18.48
CA GLU A 191 6.40 -2.80 -19.56
C GLU A 191 5.55 -1.62 -19.06
N MET A 192 5.00 -1.69 -17.84
CA MET A 192 4.33 -0.56 -17.19
C MET A 192 5.28 0.63 -17.06
N PHE A 193 6.49 0.43 -16.57
CA PHE A 193 7.48 1.50 -16.41
C PHE A 193 7.91 2.12 -17.74
N LYS A 194 8.14 1.32 -18.79
CA LYS A 194 8.41 1.83 -20.15
C LYS A 194 7.28 2.70 -20.67
N LYS A 195 6.02 2.28 -20.46
CA LYS A 195 4.85 3.05 -20.84
C LYS A 195 4.83 4.41 -20.14
N LEU A 196 5.12 4.44 -18.84
CA LEU A 196 5.18 5.67 -18.05
C LEU A 196 6.32 6.60 -18.51
N CYS A 197 7.48 6.06 -18.90
CA CYS A 197 8.59 6.85 -19.46
C CYS A 197 8.23 7.53 -20.80
N THR A 198 7.22 7.04 -21.49
CA THR A 198 6.72 7.60 -22.76
C THR A 198 5.33 8.22 -22.64
N ASP A 199 4.88 8.48 -21.40
CA ASP A 199 3.56 9.07 -21.11
C ASP A 199 3.38 10.44 -21.79
N ASP A 200 2.15 10.76 -22.19
CA ASP A 200 1.82 12.03 -22.82
C ASP A 200 2.07 13.24 -21.88
N THR A 201 1.98 13.03 -20.57
CA THR A 201 2.19 14.07 -19.55
C THR A 201 3.68 14.22 -19.22
N PRO A 202 4.28 15.43 -19.42
CA PRO A 202 5.71 15.65 -19.15
C PRO A 202 6.13 15.37 -17.70
N MET A 203 5.25 15.63 -16.74
CA MET A 203 5.54 15.40 -15.31
C MET A 203 5.69 13.90 -15.01
N VAL A 204 4.85 13.04 -15.62
CA VAL A 204 4.96 11.59 -15.48
C VAL A 204 6.29 11.09 -16.06
N ARG A 205 6.65 11.54 -17.29
CA ARG A 205 7.94 11.17 -17.91
C ARG A 205 9.13 11.55 -17.04
N ARG A 206 9.10 12.75 -16.43
CA ARG A 206 10.19 13.23 -15.56
C ARG A 206 10.39 12.32 -14.34
N CYS A 207 9.29 11.87 -13.68
CA CYS A 207 9.40 10.92 -12.57
C CYS A 207 10.05 9.59 -12.99
N GLY A 208 9.90 9.16 -14.23
CA GLY A 208 10.52 7.93 -14.74
C GLY A 208 12.02 8.01 -14.98
N TYR A 209 12.60 9.21 -15.13
CA TYR A 209 14.04 9.37 -15.40
C TYR A 209 14.88 9.64 -14.13
N GLY A 210 14.24 9.85 -12.97
CA GLY A 210 14.94 10.29 -11.74
C GLY A 210 15.54 11.68 -11.88
N ASP A 211 15.66 12.42 -10.79
CA ASP A 211 16.46 13.65 -10.74
C ASP A 211 17.95 13.34 -10.76
#